data_265b1a013ce7ee816e042d0bb4e67f4d
#
_entry.id   265b1a013ce7ee816e042d0bb4e67f4d
#
_cell.length_a   1.000
_cell.length_b   1.000
_cell.length_c   1.000
_cell.angle_alpha   90.00
_cell.angle_beta   90.00
_cell.angle_gamma   90.00
#
_symmetry.space_group_name_H-M   'P 1'
#
loop_
_entity.id
_entity.type
_entity.pdbx_description
1 polymer ?
#
loop_
_entity_poly.entity_id
_entity_poly.type
_entity_poly.pdbx_seq_one_letter_code
_entity_poly.pdbx_strand_id
1 'polypeptide(L)'
;GPFGHRVFTDSAPVLEAELAARSGQGWRGKHTLVLSREGGSMFFLGEIYVDLHLPRTEATGAHCGQCRACIDICPTQAIVAPHRLDARRCISYLTIEHDGPIDEALRPLMGNRIYGCDDCQLICPWNKYAQRSSLPDFDARDGLADAELVTLFAWSEEEFLRRTEGGPIRRIGHVRWLRNIAVALGNALAALPPGDARRAPLLASLQARAEHPHALVREHVQWALKR
;
A
#
# COMPACT_ATOMS: atom_id res chain seq x y z
N GLY A 1 -40.31 -1.04 -10.02
CA GLY A 1 -40.27 -0.22 -11.24
C GLY A 1 -38.85 0.15 -11.59
N PRO A 2 -38.56 0.71 -12.76
CA PRO A 2 -37.24 1.22 -13.10
C PRO A 2 -36.87 2.37 -12.17
N PHE A 3 -35.60 2.45 -11.77
CA PHE A 3 -35.05 3.53 -10.94
C PHE A 3 -33.69 3.98 -11.50
N GLY A 4 -33.34 5.24 -11.31
CA GLY A 4 -32.03 5.76 -11.63
C GLY A 4 -31.00 5.26 -10.64
N HIS A 5 -29.83 4.86 -11.12
CA HIS A 5 -28.72 4.47 -10.26
C HIS A 5 -27.36 4.86 -10.86
N ARG A 6 -26.39 5.02 -9.98
CA ARG A 6 -25.00 5.22 -10.36
C ARG A 6 -24.07 4.53 -9.35
N VAL A 7 -23.14 3.75 -9.87
CA VAL A 7 -22.22 2.96 -9.06
C VAL A 7 -20.84 3.62 -9.07
N PHE A 8 -20.21 3.69 -7.89
CA PHE A 8 -18.84 4.13 -7.73
C PHE A 8 -18.05 3.12 -6.89
N THR A 9 -16.80 2.97 -7.21
CA THR A 9 -15.80 2.32 -6.38
C THR A 9 -14.48 2.99 -6.69
N ASP A 10 -13.96 3.78 -5.77
CA ASP A 10 -12.69 4.54 -5.90
C ASP A 10 -12.57 5.40 -7.18
N SER A 11 -13.69 5.69 -7.83
CA SER A 11 -13.74 6.33 -9.16
C SER A 11 -14.37 7.73 -9.16
N ALA A 12 -14.76 8.24 -8.01
CA ALA A 12 -15.36 9.56 -7.81
C ALA A 12 -14.90 10.18 -6.48
N PRO A 13 -15.05 11.49 -6.28
CA PRO A 13 -14.72 12.16 -5.02
C PRO A 13 -15.79 11.87 -3.95
N VAL A 14 -15.96 10.60 -3.62
CA VAL A 14 -16.88 10.11 -2.60
C VAL A 14 -16.08 9.80 -1.33
N LEU A 15 -16.67 10.11 -0.17
CA LEU A 15 -16.07 9.80 1.13
C LEU A 15 -16.52 8.40 1.60
N GLU A 16 -16.10 7.35 0.89
CA GLU A 16 -16.56 5.97 1.08
C GLU A 16 -16.46 5.51 2.54
N ALA A 17 -15.32 5.76 3.19
CA ALA A 17 -15.09 5.35 4.57
C ALA A 17 -16.06 6.03 5.57
N GLU A 18 -16.42 7.28 5.31
CA GLU A 18 -17.39 8.01 6.14
C GLU A 18 -18.81 7.52 5.89
N LEU A 19 -19.17 7.27 4.63
CA LEU A 19 -20.47 6.73 4.27
C LEU A 19 -20.67 5.33 4.84
N ALA A 20 -19.66 4.45 4.72
CA ALA A 20 -19.70 3.11 5.29
C ALA A 20 -19.89 3.14 6.81
N ALA A 21 -19.21 4.05 7.52
CA ALA A 21 -19.38 4.19 8.96
C ALA A 21 -20.78 4.71 9.35
N ARG A 22 -21.33 5.64 8.57
CA ARG A 22 -22.68 6.19 8.82
C ARG A 22 -23.79 5.24 8.43
N SER A 23 -23.55 4.34 7.49
CA SER A 23 -24.55 3.36 7.02
C SER A 23 -24.56 2.06 7.84
N GLY A 24 -23.80 1.98 8.94
CA GLY A 24 -23.78 0.79 9.79
C GLY A 24 -22.93 -0.37 9.26
N GLN A 25 -22.21 -0.19 8.15
CA GLN A 25 -21.33 -1.22 7.59
C GLN A 25 -20.10 -1.48 8.49
N GLY A 26 -19.76 -0.54 9.37
CA GLY A 26 -18.65 -0.66 10.28
C GLY A 26 -18.34 0.66 10.98
N TRP A 27 -17.13 0.79 11.49
CA TRP A 27 -16.64 2.03 12.12
C TRP A 27 -15.25 2.39 11.60
N ARG A 28 -14.91 3.65 11.67
CA ARG A 28 -13.52 4.07 11.38
C ARG A 28 -12.60 3.64 12.50
N GLY A 29 -11.63 2.78 12.15
CA GLY A 29 -10.57 2.37 13.05
C GLY A 29 -9.59 3.51 13.38
N LYS A 30 -8.75 3.33 14.43
CA LYS A 30 -7.68 4.30 14.76
C LYS A 30 -6.65 4.47 13.64
N HIS A 31 -6.52 3.49 12.74
CA HIS A 31 -5.72 3.55 11.52
C HIS A 31 -6.41 4.24 10.33
N THR A 32 -7.60 4.80 10.53
CA THR A 32 -8.43 5.53 9.56
C THR A 32 -9.23 4.71 8.55
N LEU A 33 -8.97 3.41 8.42
CA LEU A 33 -9.72 2.51 7.55
C LEU A 33 -11.01 2.04 8.25
N VAL A 34 -11.97 1.58 7.45
CA VAL A 34 -13.22 1.00 7.97
C VAL A 34 -12.95 -0.40 8.52
N LEU A 35 -13.53 -0.67 9.67
CA LEU A 35 -13.53 -1.98 10.33
C LEU A 35 -14.98 -2.49 10.42
N SER A 36 -15.18 -3.76 10.11
CA SER A 36 -16.45 -4.46 10.39
C SER A 36 -16.24 -5.60 11.37
N ARG A 37 -17.33 -6.03 11.99
CA ARG A 37 -17.30 -7.20 12.89
C ARG A 37 -17.12 -8.51 12.15
N GLU A 38 -17.50 -8.56 10.88
CA GLU A 38 -17.56 -9.77 10.07
C GLU A 38 -16.35 -9.96 9.17
N GLY A 39 -15.69 -8.85 8.76
CA GLY A 39 -14.61 -8.89 7.78
C GLY A 39 -13.32 -8.17 8.20
N GLY A 40 -13.22 -7.66 9.43
CA GLY A 40 -12.05 -6.83 9.82
C GLY A 40 -11.98 -5.57 8.99
N SER A 41 -10.83 -5.28 8.36
CA SER A 41 -10.62 -4.15 7.44
C SER A 41 -10.16 -4.57 6.04
N MET A 42 -10.12 -5.89 5.77
CA MET A 42 -9.63 -6.43 4.49
C MET A 42 -10.78 -6.61 3.49
N PHE A 43 -11.43 -5.51 3.13
CA PHE A 43 -12.48 -5.46 2.12
C PHE A 43 -12.46 -4.13 1.37
N PHE A 44 -13.04 -4.13 0.17
CA PHE A 44 -13.21 -2.93 -0.63
C PHE A 44 -14.58 -2.31 -0.37
N LEU A 45 -14.67 -0.98 -0.55
CA LEU A 45 -15.90 -0.23 -0.47
C LEU A 45 -16.41 0.09 -1.87
N GLY A 46 -17.73 0.19 -2.00
CA GLY A 46 -18.39 0.68 -3.20
C GLY A 46 -19.75 1.23 -2.83
N GLU A 47 -20.25 2.18 -3.63
CA GLU A 47 -21.53 2.85 -3.39
C GLU A 47 -22.43 2.72 -4.61
N ILE A 48 -23.69 2.53 -4.33
CA ILE A 48 -24.77 2.62 -5.33
C ILE A 48 -25.67 3.78 -4.94
N TYR A 49 -25.58 4.87 -5.67
CA TYR A 49 -26.50 6.01 -5.55
C TYR A 49 -27.78 5.67 -6.30
N VAL A 50 -28.92 5.91 -5.67
CA VAL A 50 -30.24 5.61 -6.25
C VAL A 50 -31.18 6.79 -6.03
N ASP A 51 -32.16 6.97 -6.91
CA ASP A 51 -33.24 7.95 -6.77
C ASP A 51 -34.47 7.38 -6.01
N LEU A 52 -34.23 6.37 -5.18
CA LEU A 52 -35.23 5.73 -4.33
C LEU A 52 -35.19 6.27 -2.92
N HIS A 53 -36.34 6.39 -2.28
CA HIS A 53 -36.45 6.60 -0.84
C HIS A 53 -36.10 5.30 -0.12
N LEU A 54 -34.89 5.24 0.47
CA LEU A 54 -34.45 4.10 1.28
C LEU A 54 -34.52 4.47 2.77
N PRO A 55 -34.89 3.53 3.64
CA PRO A 55 -34.81 3.74 5.09
C PRO A 55 -33.35 3.93 5.51
N ARG A 56 -33.11 4.87 6.43
CA ARG A 56 -31.78 5.11 6.99
C ARG A 56 -31.41 3.97 7.96
N THR A 57 -30.15 3.50 7.84
CA THR A 57 -29.56 2.61 8.83
C THR A 57 -28.85 3.43 9.93
N GLU A 58 -28.70 2.85 11.11
CA GLU A 58 -27.96 3.46 12.20
C GLU A 58 -26.47 3.21 12.07
N ALA A 59 -25.64 4.18 12.49
CA ALA A 59 -24.19 4.05 12.48
C ALA A 59 -23.73 3.01 13.53
N THR A 60 -22.71 2.25 13.20
CA THR A 60 -22.06 1.33 14.14
C THR A 60 -21.13 2.10 15.09
N GLY A 61 -21.20 1.82 16.39
CA GLY A 61 -20.30 2.38 17.38
C GLY A 61 -18.85 1.92 17.18
N ALA A 62 -17.89 2.74 17.62
CA ALA A 62 -16.46 2.40 17.54
C ALA A 62 -16.07 1.32 18.56
N HIS A 63 -15.28 0.32 18.14
CA HIS A 63 -14.86 -0.80 18.95
C HIS A 63 -13.34 -0.96 19.11
N CYS A 64 -12.56 0.07 18.85
CA CYS A 64 -11.09 0.04 19.04
C CYS A 64 -10.67 0.09 20.53
N GLY A 65 -11.53 0.60 21.41
CA GLY A 65 -11.24 0.69 22.85
C GLY A 65 -9.88 1.30 23.18
N GLN A 66 -9.13 0.67 24.08
CA GLN A 66 -7.78 1.09 24.48
C GLN A 66 -6.67 0.57 23.54
N CYS A 67 -6.99 -0.24 22.53
CA CYS A 67 -5.99 -0.81 21.63
C CYS A 67 -5.23 0.27 20.87
N ARG A 68 -3.89 0.11 20.77
CA ARG A 68 -2.98 1.01 20.04
C ARG A 68 -2.14 0.28 18.99
N ALA A 69 -2.34 -1.00 18.78
CA ALA A 69 -1.47 -1.85 17.98
C ALA A 69 -1.13 -1.27 16.59
N CYS A 70 -2.12 -0.72 15.88
CA CYS A 70 -1.91 -0.10 14.56
C CYS A 70 -1.08 1.19 14.62
N ILE A 71 -1.13 1.94 15.72
CA ILE A 71 -0.35 3.16 15.92
C ILE A 71 1.10 2.77 16.20
N ASP A 72 1.30 1.81 17.09
CA ASP A 72 2.62 1.42 17.61
C ASP A 72 3.44 0.64 16.55
N ILE A 73 2.80 -0.13 15.68
CA ILE A 73 3.47 -0.89 14.60
C ILE A 73 3.91 -0.01 13.43
N CYS A 74 3.33 1.17 13.22
CA CYS A 74 3.59 1.99 12.04
C CYS A 74 5.06 2.42 11.97
N PRO A 75 5.86 1.94 10.99
CA PRO A 75 7.31 2.18 10.98
C PRO A 75 7.67 3.65 10.85
N THR A 76 6.86 4.41 10.13
CA THR A 76 7.07 5.85 9.88
C THR A 76 6.27 6.73 10.83
N GLN A 77 5.54 6.14 11.78
CA GLN A 77 4.65 6.86 12.70
C GLN A 77 3.66 7.79 11.97
N ALA A 78 3.14 7.33 10.84
CA ALA A 78 2.19 8.09 10.03
C ALA A 78 0.85 8.27 10.75
N ILE A 79 0.44 7.34 11.62
CA ILE A 79 -0.77 7.47 12.45
C ILE A 79 -0.41 8.33 13.67
N VAL A 80 -0.56 9.64 13.53
CA VAL A 80 -0.10 10.64 14.51
C VAL A 80 -0.98 10.72 15.77
N ALA A 81 -2.21 10.27 15.68
CA ALA A 81 -3.15 10.12 16.79
C ALA A 81 -4.28 9.16 16.36
N PRO A 82 -5.10 8.64 17.29
CA PRO A 82 -6.30 7.89 16.92
C PRO A 82 -7.14 8.62 15.88
N HIS A 83 -7.44 7.93 14.77
CA HIS A 83 -8.22 8.44 13.63
C HIS A 83 -7.57 9.62 12.86
N ARG A 84 -6.26 9.86 13.05
CA ARG A 84 -5.51 10.91 12.37
C ARG A 84 -4.25 10.35 11.71
N LEU A 85 -4.16 10.49 10.39
CA LEU A 85 -3.04 10.05 9.57
C LEU A 85 -2.36 11.26 8.93
N ASP A 86 -1.03 11.34 9.01
CA ASP A 86 -0.22 12.17 8.11
C ASP A 86 0.18 11.32 6.89
N ALA A 87 -0.55 11.51 5.80
CA ALA A 87 -0.35 10.74 4.57
C ALA A 87 1.09 10.90 4.01
N ARG A 88 1.74 12.05 4.20
CA ARG A 88 3.11 12.31 3.72
C ARG A 88 4.15 11.37 4.35
N ARG A 89 3.81 10.73 5.46
CA ARG A 89 4.63 9.74 6.15
C ARG A 89 4.18 8.31 5.88
N CYS A 90 2.97 8.12 5.34
CA CYS A 90 2.40 6.78 5.11
C CYS A 90 3.13 6.08 3.96
N ILE A 91 3.68 4.90 4.22
CA ILE A 91 4.40 4.11 3.20
C ILE A 91 3.48 3.78 2.01
N SER A 92 2.21 3.51 2.24
CA SER A 92 1.25 3.29 1.16
C SER A 92 1.15 4.52 0.25
N TYR A 93 0.99 5.72 0.82
CA TYR A 93 1.01 6.96 0.05
C TYR A 93 2.34 7.17 -0.68
N LEU A 94 3.47 6.98 0.00
CA LEU A 94 4.81 7.19 -0.56
C LEU A 94 5.10 6.27 -1.74
N THR A 95 4.61 5.02 -1.68
CA THR A 95 4.88 4.02 -2.74
C THR A 95 3.87 4.05 -3.88
N ILE A 96 2.67 4.56 -3.67
CA ILE A 96 1.57 4.51 -4.63
C ILE A 96 1.24 5.89 -5.21
N GLU A 97 1.04 6.91 -4.37
CA GLU A 97 0.50 8.20 -4.78
C GLU A 97 1.61 9.25 -5.02
N HIS A 98 2.64 9.26 -4.17
CA HIS A 98 3.72 10.23 -4.26
C HIS A 98 4.57 10.01 -5.52
N ASP A 99 4.70 11.02 -6.36
CA ASP A 99 5.42 10.94 -7.64
C ASP A 99 6.86 11.47 -7.58
N GLY A 100 7.22 12.20 -6.53
CA GLY A 100 8.55 12.79 -6.32
C GLY A 100 9.56 11.90 -5.59
N PRO A 101 10.69 12.48 -5.18
CA PRO A 101 11.68 11.80 -4.34
C PRO A 101 11.11 11.53 -2.95
N ILE A 102 11.34 10.33 -2.45
CA ILE A 102 10.99 9.97 -1.07
C ILE A 102 12.00 10.63 -0.14
N ASP A 103 11.52 11.27 0.93
CA ASP A 103 12.38 11.87 1.96
C ASP A 103 13.39 10.85 2.48
N GLU A 104 14.66 11.21 2.50
CA GLU A 104 15.76 10.33 2.92
C GLU A 104 15.58 9.81 4.35
N ALA A 105 14.98 10.59 5.24
CA ALA A 105 14.71 10.18 6.62
C ALA A 105 13.65 9.06 6.72
N LEU A 106 12.77 8.95 5.73
CA LEU A 106 11.74 7.91 5.70
C LEU A 106 12.19 6.62 5.02
N ARG A 107 13.18 6.68 4.11
CA ARG A 107 13.62 5.50 3.33
C ARG A 107 14.04 4.30 4.19
N PRO A 108 14.85 4.46 5.27
CA PRO A 108 15.21 3.34 6.13
C PRO A 108 14.01 2.70 6.82
N LEU A 109 12.98 3.49 7.14
CA LEU A 109 11.78 3.05 7.85
C LEU A 109 10.82 2.24 6.95
N MET A 110 10.97 2.35 5.63
CA MET A 110 10.12 1.64 4.68
C MET A 110 10.43 0.13 4.60
N GLY A 111 11.66 -0.27 4.97
CA GLY A 111 12.08 -1.67 4.86
C GLY A 111 12.04 -2.16 3.41
N ASN A 112 11.42 -3.30 3.16
CA ASN A 112 11.25 -3.90 1.83
C ASN A 112 9.89 -3.64 1.16
N ARG A 113 9.12 -2.68 1.64
CA ARG A 113 7.79 -2.35 1.10
C ARG A 113 7.93 -1.54 -0.17
N ILE A 114 7.57 -2.16 -1.30
CA ILE A 114 7.74 -1.56 -2.64
C ILE A 114 6.42 -1.08 -3.25
N TYR A 115 5.29 -1.57 -2.75
CA TYR A 115 3.95 -1.16 -3.17
C TYR A 115 2.96 -1.37 -2.02
N GLY A 116 2.41 -0.29 -1.47
CA GLY A 116 1.51 -0.36 -0.32
C GLY A 116 2.23 -0.70 1.00
N CYS A 117 1.45 -0.69 2.08
CA CYS A 117 1.87 -1.08 3.41
C CYS A 117 0.61 -1.38 4.24
N ASP A 118 0.44 -2.61 4.63
CA ASP A 118 -0.73 -3.07 5.38
C ASP A 118 -0.42 -3.39 6.84
N ASP A 119 0.73 -2.97 7.38
CA ASP A 119 1.13 -3.28 8.75
C ASP A 119 0.06 -2.94 9.79
N CYS A 120 -0.57 -1.76 9.64
CA CYS A 120 -1.62 -1.32 10.55
C CYS A 120 -2.90 -2.16 10.46
N GLN A 121 -3.17 -2.80 9.31
CA GLN A 121 -4.26 -3.73 9.12
C GLN A 121 -3.87 -5.12 9.63
N LEU A 122 -2.70 -5.63 9.23
CA LEU A 122 -2.23 -6.96 9.59
C LEU A 122 -2.14 -7.17 11.10
N ILE A 123 -1.71 -6.14 11.86
CA ILE A 123 -1.64 -6.20 13.33
C ILE A 123 -3.00 -6.04 14.00
N CYS A 124 -4.04 -5.58 13.27
CA CYS A 124 -5.32 -5.26 13.89
C CYS A 124 -6.03 -6.53 14.38
N PRO A 125 -6.40 -6.62 15.69
CA PRO A 125 -7.08 -7.81 16.22
C PRO A 125 -8.42 -8.13 15.54
N TRP A 126 -9.05 -7.13 14.92
CA TRP A 126 -10.31 -7.33 14.21
C TRP A 126 -10.12 -8.10 12.89
N ASN A 127 -8.90 -8.11 12.30
CA ASN A 127 -8.63 -8.86 11.08
C ASN A 127 -8.58 -10.39 11.29
N LYS A 128 -8.68 -10.88 12.52
CA LYS A 128 -8.97 -12.31 12.77
C LYS A 128 -10.29 -12.78 12.14
N TYR A 129 -11.18 -11.85 11.82
CA TYR A 129 -12.45 -12.13 11.15
C TYR A 129 -12.37 -11.95 9.62
N ALA A 130 -11.26 -11.47 9.09
CA ALA A 130 -11.05 -11.35 7.67
C ALA A 130 -11.15 -12.72 7.01
N GLN A 131 -11.86 -12.78 5.87
CA GLN A 131 -12.05 -14.00 5.12
C GLN A 131 -11.35 -13.90 3.77
N ARG A 132 -10.75 -15.02 3.34
CA ARG A 132 -10.17 -15.09 2.00
C ARG A 132 -11.27 -15.00 0.96
N SER A 133 -11.09 -14.14 -0.04
CA SER A 133 -11.99 -14.08 -1.19
C SER A 133 -11.93 -15.37 -2.00
N SER A 134 -13.08 -15.81 -2.49
CA SER A 134 -13.18 -16.91 -3.47
C SER A 134 -12.99 -16.45 -4.91
N LEU A 135 -12.86 -15.13 -5.15
CA LEU A 135 -12.68 -14.58 -6.49
C LEU A 135 -11.23 -14.74 -6.94
N PRO A 136 -10.97 -15.39 -8.08
CA PRO A 136 -9.61 -15.62 -8.60
C PRO A 136 -8.82 -14.33 -8.86
N ASP A 137 -9.52 -13.20 -9.06
CA ASP A 137 -8.90 -11.89 -9.30
C ASP A 137 -8.05 -11.41 -8.13
N PHE A 138 -8.26 -11.96 -6.92
CA PHE A 138 -7.45 -11.66 -5.73
C PHE A 138 -6.30 -12.65 -5.50
N ASP A 139 -6.16 -13.65 -6.35
CA ASP A 139 -4.99 -14.53 -6.26
C ASP A 139 -3.73 -13.85 -6.78
N ALA A 140 -2.58 -14.23 -6.23
CA ALA A 140 -1.30 -13.71 -6.69
C ALA A 140 -1.04 -14.11 -8.15
N ARG A 141 -0.62 -13.14 -8.96
CA ARG A 141 -0.42 -13.30 -10.40
C ARG A 141 1.05 -13.08 -10.77
N ASP A 142 1.43 -13.64 -11.94
CA ASP A 142 2.66 -13.32 -12.67
C ASP A 142 3.96 -13.43 -11.86
N GLY A 143 4.00 -14.34 -10.89
CA GLY A 143 5.19 -14.58 -10.08
C GLY A 143 5.51 -13.48 -9.07
N LEU A 144 4.52 -12.68 -8.66
CA LEU A 144 4.70 -11.61 -7.68
C LEU A 144 4.73 -12.12 -6.22
N ALA A 145 4.17 -13.30 -5.94
CA ALA A 145 4.01 -13.79 -4.56
C ALA A 145 5.34 -13.95 -3.81
N ASP A 146 6.35 -14.52 -4.47
CA ASP A 146 7.66 -14.82 -3.86
C ASP A 146 8.82 -14.23 -4.67
N ALA A 147 8.57 -13.10 -5.34
CA ALA A 147 9.55 -12.49 -6.23
C ALA A 147 10.68 -11.82 -5.43
N GLU A 148 11.91 -12.09 -5.84
CA GLU A 148 13.09 -11.40 -5.32
C GLU A 148 13.16 -9.97 -5.83
N LEU A 149 13.56 -9.02 -4.97
CA LEU A 149 13.72 -7.61 -5.32
C LEU A 149 14.64 -7.40 -6.53
N VAL A 150 15.70 -8.20 -6.64
CA VAL A 150 16.65 -8.13 -7.76
C VAL A 150 15.96 -8.45 -9.08
N THR A 151 15.12 -9.48 -9.09
CA THR A 151 14.35 -9.90 -10.26
C THR A 151 13.34 -8.82 -10.65
N LEU A 152 12.62 -8.28 -9.68
CA LEU A 152 11.64 -7.21 -9.92
C LEU A 152 12.31 -5.91 -10.42
N PHE A 153 13.50 -5.60 -9.89
CA PHE A 153 14.26 -4.43 -10.29
C PHE A 153 14.84 -4.55 -11.70
N ALA A 154 15.07 -5.76 -12.19
CA ALA A 154 15.57 -6.01 -13.54
C ALA A 154 14.51 -5.83 -14.64
N TRP A 155 13.22 -5.81 -14.31
CA TRP A 155 12.17 -5.66 -15.33
C TRP A 155 12.37 -4.42 -16.17
N SER A 156 12.24 -4.58 -17.50
CA SER A 156 12.10 -3.45 -18.42
C SER A 156 10.72 -2.81 -18.25
N GLU A 157 10.54 -1.63 -18.85
CA GLU A 157 9.21 -0.99 -18.87
C GLU A 157 8.16 -1.86 -19.55
N GLU A 158 8.52 -2.52 -20.66
CA GLU A 158 7.64 -3.44 -21.38
C GLU A 158 7.24 -4.64 -20.48
N GLU A 159 8.22 -5.24 -19.81
CA GLU A 159 7.97 -6.35 -18.88
C GLU A 159 7.08 -5.92 -17.71
N PHE A 160 7.35 -4.75 -17.12
CA PHE A 160 6.51 -4.17 -16.07
C PHE A 160 5.07 -3.98 -16.55
N LEU A 161 4.86 -3.37 -17.71
CA LEU A 161 3.54 -3.13 -18.26
C LEU A 161 2.78 -4.43 -18.55
N ARG A 162 3.48 -5.44 -19.08
CA ARG A 162 2.91 -6.74 -19.37
C ARG A 162 2.49 -7.48 -18.09
N ARG A 163 3.37 -7.53 -17.08
CA ARG A 163 3.11 -8.28 -15.84
C ARG A 163 2.12 -7.60 -14.89
N THR A 164 1.93 -6.30 -15.03
CA THR A 164 1.01 -5.53 -14.18
C THR A 164 -0.31 -5.22 -14.87
N GLU A 165 -0.56 -5.79 -16.06
CA GLU A 165 -1.79 -5.59 -16.81
C GLU A 165 -3.02 -6.02 -16.00
N GLY A 166 -4.05 -5.17 -16.00
CA GLY A 166 -5.27 -5.40 -15.21
C GLY A 166 -5.09 -5.33 -13.70
N GLY A 167 -3.89 -5.03 -13.20
CA GLY A 167 -3.59 -4.93 -11.77
C GLY A 167 -3.36 -3.48 -11.29
N PRO A 168 -3.53 -3.21 -9.99
CA PRO A 168 -3.40 -1.87 -9.43
C PRO A 168 -1.95 -1.34 -9.47
N ILE A 169 -0.95 -2.22 -9.52
CA ILE A 169 0.47 -1.85 -9.55
C ILE A 169 0.81 -1.03 -10.82
N ARG A 170 0.14 -1.32 -11.93
CA ARG A 170 0.39 -0.64 -13.21
C ARG A 170 0.29 0.88 -13.13
N ARG A 171 -0.59 1.41 -12.28
CA ARG A 171 -0.86 2.87 -12.19
C ARG A 171 0.33 3.68 -11.66
N ILE A 172 1.27 3.07 -10.93
CA ILE A 172 2.44 3.81 -10.44
C ILE A 172 3.48 4.06 -11.53
N GLY A 173 3.45 3.28 -12.62
CA GLY A 173 4.42 3.35 -13.71
C GLY A 173 5.80 2.79 -13.33
N HIS A 174 6.58 2.44 -14.35
CA HIS A 174 7.86 1.78 -14.18
C HIS A 174 8.90 2.61 -13.40
N VAL A 175 8.90 3.94 -13.58
CA VAL A 175 9.85 4.84 -12.89
C VAL A 175 9.65 4.78 -11.36
N ARG A 176 8.42 4.88 -10.86
CA ARG A 176 8.13 4.80 -9.43
C ARG A 176 8.33 3.38 -8.90
N TRP A 177 8.04 2.37 -9.70
CA TRP A 177 8.37 0.98 -9.39
C TRP A 177 9.85 0.82 -9.10
N LEU A 178 10.73 1.27 -9.99
CA LEU A 178 12.18 1.24 -9.78
C LEU A 178 12.63 2.08 -8.59
N ARG A 179 12.06 3.28 -8.40
CA ARG A 179 12.33 4.13 -7.23
C ARG A 179 12.08 3.37 -5.93
N ASN A 180 10.93 2.74 -5.80
CA ASN A 180 10.53 2.02 -4.60
C ASN A 180 11.44 0.82 -4.32
N ILE A 181 11.78 0.05 -5.36
CA ILE A 181 12.67 -1.10 -5.22
C ILE A 181 14.09 -0.67 -4.89
N ALA A 182 14.58 0.45 -5.43
CA ALA A 182 15.89 0.97 -5.08
C ALA A 182 16.00 1.28 -3.57
N VAL A 183 14.94 1.84 -2.95
CA VAL A 183 14.88 2.02 -1.49
C VAL A 183 14.94 0.69 -0.76
N ALA A 184 14.15 -0.30 -1.19
CA ALA A 184 14.14 -1.62 -0.56
C ALA A 184 15.50 -2.34 -0.67
N LEU A 185 16.17 -2.26 -1.83
CA LEU A 185 17.52 -2.81 -2.02
C LEU A 185 18.56 -2.12 -1.13
N GLY A 186 18.49 -0.79 -0.99
CA GLY A 186 19.34 -0.03 -0.07
C GLY A 186 19.14 -0.45 1.39
N ASN A 187 17.91 -0.67 1.80
CA ASN A 187 17.59 -1.18 3.14
C ASN A 187 18.08 -2.61 3.34
N ALA A 188 17.99 -3.46 2.32
CA ALA A 188 18.54 -4.81 2.37
C ALA A 188 20.09 -4.78 2.52
N LEU A 189 20.77 -3.89 1.79
CA LEU A 189 22.22 -3.70 1.94
C LEU A 189 22.59 -3.23 3.34
N ALA A 190 21.85 -2.28 3.92
CA ALA A 190 22.11 -1.79 5.27
C ALA A 190 21.90 -2.86 6.37
N ALA A 191 21.03 -3.83 6.11
CA ALA A 191 20.75 -4.92 7.05
C ALA A 191 21.79 -6.08 6.98
N LEU A 192 22.62 -6.14 5.92
CA LEU A 192 23.61 -7.19 5.72
C LEU A 192 24.99 -6.71 6.17
N PRO A 193 25.75 -7.51 6.96
CA PRO A 193 27.10 -7.14 7.37
C PRO A 193 28.04 -7.00 6.14
N PRO A 194 29.11 -6.18 6.26
CA PRO A 194 30.15 -6.12 5.26
C PRO A 194 30.74 -7.52 4.98
N GLY A 195 30.91 -7.85 3.70
CA GLY A 195 31.43 -9.18 3.29
C GLY A 195 30.38 -10.28 3.16
N ASP A 196 29.13 -10.06 3.50
CA ASP A 196 28.06 -11.03 3.24
C ASP A 196 27.89 -11.25 1.74
N ALA A 197 27.92 -12.50 1.29
CA ALA A 197 27.81 -12.86 -0.13
C ALA A 197 26.50 -12.36 -0.80
N ARG A 198 25.43 -12.20 -0.01
CA ARG A 198 24.14 -11.67 -0.50
C ARG A 198 24.21 -10.21 -0.92
N ARG A 199 25.23 -9.45 -0.51
CA ARG A 199 25.42 -8.06 -0.93
C ARG A 199 25.77 -7.93 -2.41
N ALA A 200 26.55 -8.86 -2.95
CA ALA A 200 27.04 -8.76 -4.32
C ALA A 200 25.91 -8.66 -5.38
N PRO A 201 24.89 -9.52 -5.40
CA PRO A 201 23.81 -9.41 -6.36
C PRO A 201 22.97 -8.11 -6.18
N LEU A 202 22.80 -7.62 -4.94
CA LEU A 202 22.10 -6.37 -4.69
C LEU A 202 22.88 -5.17 -5.25
N LEU A 203 24.18 -5.12 -5.00
CA LEU A 203 25.07 -4.06 -5.54
C LEU A 203 25.11 -4.08 -7.06
N ALA A 204 25.28 -5.26 -7.66
CA ALA A 204 25.31 -5.40 -9.13
C ALA A 204 23.98 -4.90 -9.76
N SER A 205 22.85 -5.25 -9.16
CA SER A 205 21.53 -4.80 -9.61
C SER A 205 21.37 -3.28 -9.55
N LEU A 206 21.81 -2.64 -8.46
CA LEU A 206 21.79 -1.19 -8.32
C LEU A 206 22.75 -0.52 -9.31
N GLN A 207 23.98 -1.03 -9.45
CA GLN A 207 24.97 -0.51 -10.38
C GLN A 207 24.48 -0.53 -11.84
N ALA A 208 23.78 -1.57 -12.25
CA ALA A 208 23.18 -1.68 -13.58
C ALA A 208 22.20 -0.54 -13.92
N ARG A 209 21.69 0.18 -12.90
CA ARG A 209 20.77 1.31 -13.05
C ARG A 209 21.32 2.64 -12.54
N ALA A 210 22.62 2.72 -12.24
CA ALA A 210 23.25 3.94 -11.74
C ALA A 210 23.14 5.11 -12.72
N GLU A 211 23.17 4.82 -14.03
CA GLU A 211 23.03 5.78 -15.13
C GLU A 211 21.64 5.75 -15.79
N HIS A 212 20.61 5.34 -15.05
CA HIS A 212 19.26 5.28 -15.59
C HIS A 212 18.82 6.66 -16.14
N PRO A 213 18.13 6.75 -17.30
CA PRO A 213 17.78 8.02 -17.92
C PRO A 213 16.92 8.95 -17.05
N HIS A 214 16.10 8.39 -16.17
CA HIS A 214 15.23 9.17 -15.29
C HIS A 214 15.95 9.57 -13.98
N ALA A 215 16.01 10.87 -13.68
CA ALA A 215 16.72 11.42 -12.51
C ALA A 215 16.22 10.86 -11.16
N LEU A 216 14.92 10.63 -11.04
CA LEU A 216 14.30 10.07 -9.81
C LEU A 216 14.87 8.68 -9.50
N VAL A 217 15.07 7.83 -10.51
CA VAL A 217 15.66 6.49 -10.32
C VAL A 217 17.12 6.63 -9.93
N ARG A 218 17.92 7.44 -10.65
CA ARG A 218 19.34 7.65 -10.33
C ARG A 218 19.54 8.10 -8.89
N GLU A 219 18.77 9.08 -8.44
CA GLU A 219 18.86 9.64 -7.08
C GLU A 219 18.66 8.55 -6.00
N HIS A 220 17.64 7.68 -6.16
CA HIS A 220 17.36 6.62 -5.20
C HIS A 220 18.36 5.47 -5.28
N VAL A 221 18.86 5.15 -6.48
CA VAL A 221 19.95 4.19 -6.68
C VAL A 221 21.25 4.68 -6.02
N GLN A 222 21.61 5.95 -6.21
CA GLN A 222 22.79 6.54 -5.56
C GLN A 222 22.68 6.55 -4.04
N TRP A 223 21.48 6.82 -3.51
CA TRP A 223 21.24 6.70 -2.07
C TRP A 223 21.44 5.24 -1.60
N ALA A 224 20.90 4.27 -2.33
CA ALA A 224 20.99 2.85 -2.00
C ALA A 224 22.43 2.32 -2.05
N LEU A 225 23.24 2.76 -3.03
CA LEU A 225 24.65 2.35 -3.17
C LEU A 225 25.57 2.85 -2.03
N LYS A 226 25.12 3.81 -1.24
CA LYS A 226 25.85 4.33 -0.07
C LYS A 226 25.59 3.54 1.21
N ARG A 227 24.79 2.46 1.13
CA ARG A 227 24.40 1.60 2.25
C ARG A 227 25.26 0.36 2.30
#